data_52606f5b8f9e1de44ba3406d035b1145
#
_entry.id   52606f5b8f9e1de44ba3406d035b1145
#
_cell.length_a   1.000
_cell.length_b   1.000
_cell.length_c   1.000
_cell.angle_alpha   90.00
_cell.angle_beta   90.00
_cell.angle_gamma   90.00
#
_symmetry.space_group_name_H-M   'P 1'
#
loop_
_entity.id
_entity.type
_entity.pdbx_description
1 polymer ?
#
loop_
_entity_poly.entity_id
_entity_poly.type
_entity_poly.pdbx_seq_one_letter_code
_entity_poly.pdbx_strand_id
1 'polypeptide(L)'
;MLFFCPALASLSRLRYCRIARLLRLTVRSPLLDNARMPDHIVIERLEFRGRCGVTPEERAKPQPLAVDLNLTCHLGPAGISDDLAHTIDYARVAQRVVEVGTAQDSCLLETLAERILTMLFDEFPIEHVTLWVRKLHPPITAVTGSVGVTVERTKLAQQIQRMDPAPSRFLVEQLHRFPKGKALDVAAGHGRHSLFLASHGYRVDAIDRDTKALGQLAETARARALTDITTREIDLEQPAPYDPGLGKEIYDVIVVFFYLYRSLFPSLIEALKPGGFLAYETFTIDNYFHHQHPKRWEFCLAPNELLRLTSGLQVLHYDEGGHAEGRTSDLTYTAQLLAHKPMRSGAPA
;
A
#
# COMPACT_ATOMS: atom_id res chain seq x y z
N MET A 1 -45.32 37.78 -39.28
CA MET A 1 -44.76 39.11 -39.54
C MET A 1 -43.35 39.06 -38.95
N LEU A 2 -42.34 38.59 -39.74
CA LEU A 2 -41.42 39.40 -40.55
C LEU A 2 -40.77 40.53 -39.70
N PHE A 3 -39.49 40.44 -39.31
CA PHE A 3 -38.40 40.98 -40.11
C PHE A 3 -37.03 40.37 -39.68
N PHE A 4 -36.35 39.89 -40.70
CA PHE A 4 -34.91 39.59 -40.78
C PHE A 4 -34.07 40.87 -40.71
N CYS A 5 -32.91 40.87 -40.14
CA CYS A 5 -31.75 41.52 -40.73
C CYS A 5 -30.43 40.83 -40.27
N PRO A 6 -29.57 40.47 -41.23
CA PRO A 6 -28.27 39.85 -40.97
C PRO A 6 -27.17 40.92 -41.07
N ALA A 7 -26.09 40.71 -40.38
CA ALA A 7 -24.71 41.01 -40.75
C ALA A 7 -23.86 41.28 -39.51
N LEU A 8 -22.95 40.36 -39.30
CA LEU A 8 -21.53 40.62 -38.99
C LEU A 8 -20.85 39.27 -38.67
N ALA A 9 -20.67 38.55 -39.76
CA ALA A 9 -19.63 37.49 -39.76
C ALA A 9 -18.35 38.13 -40.31
N SER A 10 -17.30 38.10 -39.58
CA SER A 10 -15.93 37.82 -40.00
C SER A 10 -14.91 38.43 -39.05
N LEU A 11 -13.78 37.77 -38.93
CA LEU A 11 -12.56 38.13 -38.23
C LEU A 11 -12.43 37.66 -36.76
N SER A 12 -12.21 36.36 -36.58
CA SER A 12 -11.30 35.84 -35.54
C SER A 12 -11.00 34.31 -35.68
N ARG A 13 -10.87 33.80 -36.89
CA ARG A 13 -10.39 32.41 -37.12
C ARG A 13 -9.02 32.40 -37.77
N LEU A 14 -8.00 33.03 -37.21
CA LEU A 14 -6.64 32.91 -37.75
C LEU A 14 -5.57 33.35 -36.72
N ARG A 15 -5.61 32.85 -35.48
CA ARG A 15 -4.47 32.95 -34.57
C ARG A 15 -4.28 31.79 -33.58
N TYR A 16 -4.93 30.64 -33.77
CA TYR A 16 -4.76 29.48 -32.90
C TYR A 16 -4.08 28.27 -33.56
N CYS A 17 -3.40 28.45 -34.69
CA CYS A 17 -2.83 27.31 -35.42
C CYS A 17 -1.30 27.35 -35.56
N ARG A 18 -0.56 27.96 -34.62
CA ARG A 18 0.92 27.98 -34.70
C ARG A 18 1.69 27.75 -33.37
N ILE A 19 1.07 27.28 -32.29
CA ILE A 19 1.76 26.91 -31.03
C ILE A 19 1.58 25.43 -30.66
N ALA A 20 1.02 24.61 -31.52
CA ALA A 20 0.81 23.17 -31.30
C ALA A 20 1.93 22.29 -31.88
N ARG A 21 3.17 22.78 -31.93
CA ARG A 21 4.27 21.98 -32.52
C ARG A 21 5.60 22.12 -31.79
N LEU A 22 5.59 22.02 -30.46
CA LEU A 22 6.81 21.80 -29.66
C LEU A 22 6.44 21.64 -28.19
N LEU A 23 5.89 20.49 -27.85
CA LEU A 23 5.98 19.88 -26.50
C LEU A 23 5.17 18.59 -26.57
N ARG A 24 5.79 17.53 -27.09
CA ARG A 24 5.37 16.16 -26.79
C ARG A 24 5.81 15.87 -25.36
N LEU A 25 5.20 16.51 -24.40
CA LEU A 25 5.11 15.99 -23.05
C LEU A 25 4.00 14.95 -23.08
N THR A 26 4.37 13.69 -23.17
CA THR A 26 3.51 12.57 -22.82
C THR A 26 3.22 12.66 -21.31
N VAL A 27 2.31 13.56 -20.93
CA VAL A 27 1.63 13.46 -19.65
C VAL A 27 0.72 12.23 -19.81
N ARG A 28 1.19 11.07 -19.38
CA ARG A 28 0.30 9.94 -19.10
C ARG A 28 -0.63 10.41 -17.99
N SER A 29 -1.83 10.78 -18.37
CA SER A 29 -2.90 11.08 -17.43
C SER A 29 -3.25 9.79 -16.68
N PRO A 30 -3.13 9.73 -15.35
CA PRO A 30 -3.53 8.55 -14.57
C PRO A 30 -5.04 8.28 -14.65
N LEU A 31 -5.82 9.18 -15.23
CA LEU A 31 -7.28 9.05 -15.35
C LEU A 31 -7.72 8.17 -16.54
N LEU A 32 -6.83 7.77 -17.46
CA LEU A 32 -7.17 6.90 -18.59
C LEU A 32 -6.86 5.41 -18.33
N ASP A 33 -6.08 5.09 -17.30
CA ASP A 33 -5.81 3.69 -16.93
C ASP A 33 -6.95 3.06 -16.08
N ASN A 34 -7.89 3.85 -15.57
CA ASN A 34 -8.99 3.35 -14.72
C ASN A 34 -10.25 2.89 -15.49
N ALA A 35 -10.25 2.90 -16.81
CA ALA A 35 -11.42 2.49 -17.62
C ALA A 35 -11.32 1.06 -18.17
N ARG A 36 -10.21 0.35 -17.96
CA ARG A 36 -10.07 -1.04 -18.38
C ARG A 36 -10.31 -1.97 -17.20
N MET A 37 -11.32 -2.82 -17.33
CA MET A 37 -11.43 -3.99 -16.44
C MET A 37 -10.12 -4.78 -16.56
N PRO A 38 -9.55 -5.25 -15.44
CA PRO A 38 -8.33 -6.02 -15.50
C PRO A 38 -8.55 -7.32 -16.28
N ASP A 39 -7.57 -7.68 -17.10
CA ASP A 39 -7.57 -8.95 -17.81
C ASP A 39 -7.19 -10.08 -16.83
N HIS A 40 -7.67 -11.30 -17.10
CA HIS A 40 -7.45 -12.45 -16.22
C HIS A 40 -7.00 -13.67 -17.01
N ILE A 41 -6.03 -14.42 -16.45
CA ILE A 41 -5.77 -15.80 -16.82
C ILE A 41 -6.45 -16.69 -15.77
N VAL A 42 -7.28 -17.63 -16.23
CA VAL A 42 -8.01 -18.55 -15.37
C VAL A 42 -7.51 -19.97 -15.57
N ILE A 43 -7.14 -20.64 -14.46
CA ILE A 43 -6.82 -22.08 -14.46
C ILE A 43 -7.88 -22.73 -13.59
N GLU A 44 -8.70 -23.59 -14.23
CA GLU A 44 -9.79 -24.29 -13.54
C GLU A 44 -9.39 -25.72 -13.25
N ARG A 45 -9.66 -26.16 -12.02
CA ARG A 45 -9.57 -27.54 -11.56
C ARG A 45 -8.21 -28.21 -11.87
N LEU A 46 -7.12 -27.54 -11.54
CA LEU A 46 -5.79 -28.16 -11.58
C LEU A 46 -5.69 -29.21 -10.48
N GLU A 47 -5.72 -30.48 -10.85
CA GLU A 47 -5.73 -31.62 -9.92
C GLU A 47 -4.32 -32.17 -9.69
N PHE A 48 -4.03 -32.50 -8.44
CA PHE A 48 -2.82 -33.22 -8.05
C PHE A 48 -3.04 -34.03 -6.77
N ARG A 49 -2.07 -34.89 -6.42
CA ARG A 49 -2.14 -35.68 -5.19
C ARG A 49 -1.16 -35.12 -4.17
N GLY A 50 -1.70 -34.47 -3.14
CA GLY A 50 -0.94 -33.87 -2.06
C GLY A 50 -1.29 -34.45 -0.70
N ARG A 51 -0.45 -34.22 0.30
CA ARG A 51 -0.68 -34.64 1.69
C ARG A 51 -1.09 -33.43 2.51
N CYS A 52 -2.39 -33.36 2.82
CA CYS A 52 -2.96 -32.24 3.58
C CYS A 52 -4.02 -32.73 4.54
N GLY A 53 -3.88 -32.49 5.84
CA GLY A 53 -4.87 -32.86 6.84
C GLY A 53 -4.42 -32.61 8.27
N VAL A 54 -5.41 -32.46 9.16
CA VAL A 54 -5.17 -32.13 10.57
C VAL A 54 -4.53 -33.33 11.30
N THR A 55 -4.98 -34.56 11.00
CA THR A 55 -4.47 -35.74 11.67
C THR A 55 -3.29 -36.38 10.92
N PRO A 56 -2.37 -37.06 11.62
CA PRO A 56 -1.27 -37.80 10.99
C PRO A 56 -1.77 -38.87 10.00
N GLU A 57 -2.87 -39.54 10.31
CA GLU A 57 -3.49 -40.58 9.49
C GLU A 57 -3.97 -40.02 8.15
N GLU A 58 -4.56 -38.81 8.19
CA GLU A 58 -5.01 -38.13 6.99
C GLU A 58 -3.84 -37.72 6.07
N ARG A 59 -2.69 -37.35 6.64
CA ARG A 59 -1.47 -37.01 5.90
C ARG A 59 -0.65 -38.24 5.48
N ALA A 60 -0.91 -39.41 6.04
CA ALA A 60 -0.13 -40.63 5.75
C ALA A 60 -0.16 -41.01 4.26
N LYS A 61 -1.23 -40.66 3.55
CA LYS A 61 -1.40 -40.99 2.12
C LYS A 61 -1.74 -39.72 1.31
N PRO A 62 -1.16 -39.58 0.11
CA PRO A 62 -1.55 -38.52 -0.81
C PRO A 62 -3.04 -38.62 -1.17
N GLN A 63 -3.77 -37.52 -1.08
CA GLN A 63 -5.18 -37.41 -1.42
C GLN A 63 -5.39 -36.47 -2.61
N PRO A 64 -6.50 -36.58 -3.37
CA PRO A 64 -6.77 -35.71 -4.48
C PRO A 64 -7.16 -34.32 -3.99
N LEU A 65 -6.38 -33.34 -4.42
CA LEU A 65 -6.60 -31.91 -4.22
C LEU A 65 -6.85 -31.25 -5.57
N ALA A 66 -7.57 -30.16 -5.56
CA ALA A 66 -7.74 -29.31 -6.72
C ALA A 66 -7.47 -27.85 -6.38
N VAL A 67 -6.95 -27.12 -7.37
CA VAL A 67 -6.68 -25.69 -7.28
C VAL A 67 -7.34 -24.99 -8.48
N ASP A 68 -8.06 -23.92 -8.21
CA ASP A 68 -8.52 -22.96 -9.21
C ASP A 68 -7.80 -21.64 -8.95
N LEU A 69 -7.36 -21.00 -10.02
CA LEU A 69 -6.63 -19.74 -10.01
C LEU A 69 -7.30 -18.74 -10.93
N ASN A 70 -7.44 -17.52 -10.44
CA ASN A 70 -7.74 -16.35 -11.27
C ASN A 70 -6.59 -15.35 -11.06
N LEU A 71 -5.80 -15.13 -12.12
CA LEU A 71 -4.58 -14.34 -12.11
C LEU A 71 -4.85 -13.03 -12.85
N THR A 72 -4.84 -11.93 -12.15
CA THR A 72 -4.94 -10.60 -12.78
C THR A 72 -3.62 -10.20 -13.41
N CYS A 73 -3.63 -9.90 -14.70
CA CYS A 73 -2.44 -9.56 -15.46
C CYS A 73 -2.78 -8.64 -16.65
N HIS A 74 -1.75 -8.11 -17.28
CA HIS A 74 -1.86 -7.24 -18.46
C HIS A 74 -1.71 -8.08 -19.75
N LEU A 75 -2.81 -8.39 -20.44
CA LEU A 75 -2.80 -9.22 -21.65
C LEU A 75 -2.72 -8.42 -22.95
N GLY A 76 -2.92 -7.11 -22.92
CA GLY A 76 -2.91 -6.24 -24.11
C GLY A 76 -1.64 -6.37 -24.95
N PRO A 77 -0.43 -6.32 -24.40
CA PRO A 77 0.82 -6.48 -25.17
C PRO A 77 0.92 -7.84 -25.86
N ALA A 78 0.56 -8.92 -25.18
CA ALA A 78 0.59 -10.27 -25.74
C ALA A 78 -0.42 -10.45 -26.87
N GLY A 79 -1.64 -9.89 -26.71
CA GLY A 79 -2.68 -9.91 -27.73
C GLY A 79 -2.32 -9.15 -29.02
N ILE A 80 -1.34 -8.24 -28.95
CA ILE A 80 -0.83 -7.49 -30.11
C ILE A 80 0.37 -8.20 -30.73
N SER A 81 1.29 -8.71 -29.90
CA SER A 81 2.59 -9.23 -30.34
C SER A 81 2.61 -10.72 -30.67
N ASP A 82 1.63 -11.47 -30.16
CA ASP A 82 1.60 -12.94 -30.19
C ASP A 82 2.89 -13.58 -29.62
N ASP A 83 3.46 -12.94 -28.57
CA ASP A 83 4.72 -13.35 -27.95
C ASP A 83 4.48 -13.71 -26.47
N LEU A 84 4.88 -14.93 -26.09
CA LEU A 84 4.79 -15.45 -24.73
C LEU A 84 5.58 -14.60 -23.72
N ALA A 85 6.61 -13.89 -24.14
CA ALA A 85 7.37 -12.99 -23.28
C ALA A 85 6.54 -11.82 -22.73
N HIS A 86 5.40 -11.52 -23.34
CA HIS A 86 4.50 -10.44 -22.94
C HIS A 86 3.29 -10.90 -22.11
N THR A 87 3.25 -12.16 -21.68
CA THR A 87 2.18 -12.73 -20.85
C THR A 87 2.73 -13.66 -19.78
N ILE A 88 1.84 -14.30 -19.04
CA ILE A 88 2.17 -15.32 -18.04
C ILE A 88 2.05 -16.69 -18.70
N ASP A 89 3.12 -17.47 -18.68
CA ASP A 89 3.10 -18.88 -19.06
C ASP A 89 2.29 -19.70 -18.04
N TYR A 90 1.01 -19.89 -18.34
CA TYR A 90 0.10 -20.64 -17.46
C TYR A 90 0.45 -22.14 -17.36
N ALA A 91 1.17 -22.71 -18.33
CA ALA A 91 1.64 -24.08 -18.22
C ALA A 91 2.74 -24.19 -17.15
N ARG A 92 3.64 -23.23 -17.12
CA ARG A 92 4.65 -23.12 -16.07
C ARG A 92 4.01 -22.83 -14.70
N VAL A 93 2.97 -21.97 -14.64
CA VAL A 93 2.21 -21.74 -13.40
C VAL A 93 1.63 -23.05 -12.88
N ALA A 94 0.93 -23.81 -13.75
CA ALA A 94 0.32 -25.08 -13.37
C ALA A 94 1.37 -26.08 -12.85
N GLN A 95 2.50 -26.22 -13.55
CA GLN A 95 3.61 -27.07 -13.10
C GLN A 95 4.11 -26.66 -11.71
N ARG A 96 4.37 -25.38 -11.48
CA ARG A 96 4.88 -24.88 -10.20
C ARG A 96 3.88 -25.10 -9.05
N VAL A 97 2.59 -24.92 -9.30
CA VAL A 97 1.54 -25.22 -8.32
C VAL A 97 1.56 -26.68 -7.90
N VAL A 98 1.67 -27.61 -8.86
CA VAL A 98 1.77 -29.04 -8.56
C VAL A 98 3.04 -29.36 -7.76
N GLU A 99 4.19 -28.81 -8.13
CA GLU A 99 5.45 -28.97 -7.42
C GLU A 99 5.34 -28.51 -5.96
N VAL A 100 4.80 -27.28 -5.71
CA VAL A 100 4.59 -26.77 -4.35
C VAL A 100 3.58 -27.62 -3.58
N GLY A 101 2.49 -28.04 -4.25
CA GLY A 101 1.42 -28.83 -3.64
C GLY A 101 1.82 -30.25 -3.24
N THR A 102 2.93 -30.77 -3.83
CA THR A 102 3.44 -32.12 -3.60
C THR A 102 4.74 -32.18 -2.79
N ALA A 103 5.46 -31.05 -2.68
CA ALA A 103 6.78 -31.00 -2.07
C ALA A 103 6.79 -31.30 -0.56
N GLN A 104 5.77 -30.88 0.15
CA GLN A 104 5.71 -30.96 1.63
C GLN A 104 4.29 -31.23 2.12
N ASP A 105 4.19 -31.93 3.24
CA ASP A 105 2.93 -32.12 3.94
C ASP A 105 2.42 -30.79 4.50
N SER A 106 1.09 -30.63 4.53
CA SER A 106 0.41 -29.49 5.13
C SER A 106 -0.59 -29.96 6.17
N CYS A 107 -0.61 -29.35 7.35
CA CYS A 107 -1.68 -29.61 8.31
C CYS A 107 -2.99 -28.95 7.89
N LEU A 108 -2.91 -27.78 7.25
CA LEU A 108 -4.06 -26.94 6.88
C LEU A 108 -4.01 -26.61 5.38
N LEU A 109 -5.19 -26.47 4.77
CA LEU A 109 -5.31 -25.97 3.39
C LEU A 109 -4.85 -24.53 3.27
N GLU A 110 -5.04 -23.73 4.32
CA GLU A 110 -4.56 -22.36 4.43
C GLU A 110 -3.03 -22.27 4.30
N THR A 111 -2.29 -23.18 4.92
CA THR A 111 -0.83 -23.25 4.79
C THR A 111 -0.39 -23.59 3.36
N LEU A 112 -1.11 -24.49 2.70
CA LEU A 112 -0.87 -24.82 1.31
C LEU A 112 -1.19 -23.63 0.40
N ALA A 113 -2.30 -22.93 0.64
CA ALA A 113 -2.67 -21.73 -0.10
C ALA A 113 -1.59 -20.63 0.02
N GLU A 114 -1.10 -20.34 1.22
CA GLU A 114 -0.04 -19.34 1.43
C GLU A 114 1.29 -19.70 0.73
N ARG A 115 1.65 -20.99 0.68
CA ARG A 115 2.83 -21.43 -0.07
C ARG A 115 2.67 -21.24 -1.59
N ILE A 116 1.48 -21.54 -2.11
CA ILE A 116 1.16 -21.32 -3.53
C ILE A 116 1.18 -19.83 -3.85
N LEU A 117 0.53 -18.99 -3.05
CA LEU A 117 0.54 -17.52 -3.24
C LEU A 117 1.95 -16.94 -3.20
N THR A 118 2.78 -17.41 -2.26
CA THR A 118 4.17 -17.04 -2.13
C THR A 118 4.94 -17.30 -3.44
N MET A 119 4.86 -18.52 -3.96
CA MET A 119 5.51 -18.90 -5.22
C MET A 119 4.97 -18.07 -6.40
N LEU A 120 3.65 -17.87 -6.47
CA LEU A 120 3.04 -17.11 -7.57
C LEU A 120 3.55 -15.66 -7.63
N PHE A 121 3.60 -14.96 -6.50
CA PHE A 121 4.06 -13.56 -6.45
C PHE A 121 5.58 -13.41 -6.58
N ASP A 122 6.35 -14.43 -6.21
CA ASP A 122 7.81 -14.40 -6.30
C ASP A 122 8.30 -14.73 -7.71
N GLU A 123 7.63 -15.65 -8.41
CA GLU A 123 8.13 -16.19 -9.69
C GLU A 123 7.43 -15.59 -10.92
N PHE A 124 6.24 -14.97 -10.76
CA PHE A 124 5.47 -14.47 -11.88
C PHE A 124 5.09 -13.00 -11.73
N PRO A 125 4.91 -12.25 -12.82
CA PRO A 125 4.51 -10.85 -12.82
C PRO A 125 2.99 -10.70 -12.61
N ILE A 126 2.49 -11.20 -11.46
CA ILE A 126 1.08 -11.20 -11.08
C ILE A 126 0.87 -10.14 -10.02
N GLU A 127 -0.15 -9.30 -10.17
CA GLU A 127 -0.50 -8.24 -9.21
C GLU A 127 -1.57 -8.67 -8.22
N HIS A 128 -2.50 -9.54 -8.66
CA HIS A 128 -3.61 -10.02 -7.85
C HIS A 128 -3.95 -11.46 -8.18
N VAL A 129 -4.28 -12.25 -7.17
CA VAL A 129 -4.64 -13.68 -7.28
C VAL A 129 -5.88 -13.95 -6.46
N THR A 130 -6.86 -14.61 -7.07
CA THR A 130 -7.89 -15.39 -6.36
C THR A 130 -7.56 -16.85 -6.50
N LEU A 131 -7.34 -17.52 -5.37
CA LEU A 131 -6.93 -18.91 -5.26
C LEU A 131 -7.99 -19.69 -4.49
N TRP A 132 -8.51 -20.79 -5.06
CA TRP A 132 -9.36 -21.75 -4.36
C TRP A 132 -8.64 -23.10 -4.28
N VAL A 133 -8.24 -23.52 -3.08
CA VAL A 133 -7.63 -24.83 -2.80
C VAL A 133 -8.65 -25.72 -2.09
N ARG A 134 -8.85 -26.95 -2.60
CA ARG A 134 -9.87 -27.84 -2.03
C ARG A 134 -9.48 -29.32 -2.04
N LYS A 135 -10.01 -30.08 -1.08
CA LYS A 135 -10.04 -31.54 -1.08
C LYS A 135 -11.21 -32.01 -1.91
N LEU A 136 -10.98 -32.86 -2.89
CA LEU A 136 -12.05 -33.41 -3.73
C LEU A 136 -12.89 -34.47 -3.00
N HIS A 137 -12.28 -35.17 -2.03
CA HIS A 137 -12.94 -36.17 -1.21
C HIS A 137 -12.61 -35.91 0.28
N PRO A 138 -13.28 -34.92 0.90
CA PRO A 138 -13.05 -34.61 2.32
C PRO A 138 -13.54 -35.76 3.21
N PRO A 139 -12.87 -36.02 4.36
CA PRO A 139 -13.26 -37.08 5.28
C PRO A 139 -14.49 -36.65 6.15
N ILE A 140 -15.52 -36.14 5.52
CA ILE A 140 -16.74 -35.62 6.16
C ILE A 140 -17.94 -36.26 5.48
N THR A 141 -18.60 -37.19 6.14
CA THR A 141 -19.68 -38.03 5.58
C THR A 141 -20.84 -37.20 5.00
N ALA A 142 -21.15 -36.06 5.60
CA ALA A 142 -22.25 -35.20 5.16
C ALA A 142 -21.91 -34.34 3.92
N VAL A 143 -20.65 -34.30 3.48
CA VAL A 143 -20.20 -33.49 2.31
C VAL A 143 -20.07 -34.40 1.11
N THR A 144 -20.92 -34.21 0.11
CA THR A 144 -20.90 -34.97 -1.15
C THR A 144 -20.03 -34.32 -2.23
N GLY A 145 -19.60 -33.09 -2.02
CA GLY A 145 -18.73 -32.34 -2.91
C GLY A 145 -17.32 -32.18 -2.36
N SER A 146 -16.72 -31.03 -2.60
CA SER A 146 -15.38 -30.66 -2.11
C SER A 146 -15.46 -29.71 -0.91
N VAL A 147 -14.39 -29.67 -0.11
CA VAL A 147 -14.19 -28.68 0.95
C VAL A 147 -12.87 -27.99 0.72
N GLY A 148 -12.85 -26.67 0.81
CA GLY A 148 -11.65 -25.90 0.54
C GLY A 148 -11.65 -24.51 1.14
N VAL A 149 -10.59 -23.78 0.87
CA VAL A 149 -10.38 -22.37 1.24
C VAL A 149 -10.24 -21.53 -0.01
N THR A 150 -10.91 -20.39 -0.05
CA THR A 150 -10.71 -19.37 -1.08
C THR A 150 -9.94 -18.22 -0.45
N VAL A 151 -8.87 -17.80 -1.11
CA VAL A 151 -8.02 -16.71 -0.66
C VAL A 151 -7.86 -15.72 -1.80
N GLU A 152 -8.05 -14.45 -1.52
CA GLU A 152 -7.83 -13.36 -2.43
C GLU A 152 -6.70 -12.47 -1.89
N ARG A 153 -5.67 -12.24 -2.72
CA ARG A 153 -4.47 -11.47 -2.32
C ARG A 153 -3.96 -10.61 -3.46
N THR A 154 -3.45 -9.43 -3.08
CA THR A 154 -2.59 -8.62 -3.94
C THR A 154 -1.12 -8.89 -3.60
N LYS A 155 -0.22 -8.68 -4.57
CA LYS A 155 1.23 -8.78 -4.35
C LYS A 155 1.69 -7.88 -3.20
N LEU A 156 1.14 -6.67 -3.15
CA LEU A 156 1.42 -5.71 -2.08
C LEU A 156 1.01 -6.23 -0.70
N ALA A 157 -0.23 -6.77 -0.57
CA ALA A 157 -0.70 -7.33 0.69
C ALA A 157 0.17 -8.51 1.15
N GLN A 158 0.60 -9.37 0.22
CA GLN A 158 1.50 -10.49 0.51
C GLN A 158 2.89 -10.00 0.96
N GLN A 159 3.41 -8.96 0.34
CA GLN A 159 4.69 -8.36 0.75
C GLN A 159 4.61 -7.77 2.16
N ILE A 160 3.53 -7.01 2.47
CA ILE A 160 3.31 -6.44 3.81
C ILE A 160 3.21 -7.54 4.86
N GLN A 161 2.48 -8.63 4.56
CA GLN A 161 2.29 -9.73 5.49
C GLN A 161 3.60 -10.44 5.87
N ARG A 162 4.60 -10.41 5.00
CA ARG A 162 5.95 -10.99 5.22
C ARG A 162 6.90 -10.07 5.99
N MET A 163 6.58 -8.77 6.07
CA MET A 163 7.39 -7.82 6.82
C MET A 163 7.12 -7.96 8.31
N ASP A 164 8.19 -7.97 9.12
CA ASP A 164 8.12 -7.99 10.58
C ASP A 164 9.18 -7.04 11.15
N PRO A 165 8.77 -5.93 11.78
CA PRO A 165 7.39 -5.45 11.91
C PRO A 165 6.82 -4.89 10.60
N ALA A 166 5.54 -5.17 10.35
CA ALA A 166 4.86 -4.69 9.15
C ALA A 166 4.61 -3.17 9.20
N PRO A 167 4.96 -2.40 8.17
CA PRO A 167 4.58 -0.99 8.07
C PRO A 167 3.07 -0.83 7.87
N SER A 168 2.54 0.38 8.05
CA SER A 168 1.15 0.67 7.66
C SER A 168 0.95 0.42 6.18
N ARG A 169 -0.19 -0.21 5.84
CA ARG A 169 -0.60 -0.44 4.46
C ARG A 169 -0.65 0.87 3.67
N PHE A 170 -1.20 1.91 4.27
CA PHE A 170 -1.26 3.25 3.67
C PHE A 170 0.12 3.77 3.26
N LEU A 171 1.14 3.65 4.12
CA LEU A 171 2.51 4.05 3.77
C LEU A 171 3.04 3.28 2.56
N VAL A 172 2.83 1.98 2.52
CA VAL A 172 3.32 1.12 1.43
C VAL A 172 2.65 1.48 0.09
N GLU A 173 1.34 1.70 0.11
CA GLU A 173 0.57 2.11 -1.08
C GLU A 173 1.03 3.46 -1.64
N GLN A 174 1.41 4.41 -0.77
CA GLN A 174 1.81 5.75 -1.19
C GLN A 174 3.31 5.90 -1.51
N LEU A 175 4.14 4.91 -1.18
CA LEU A 175 5.60 5.00 -1.30
C LEU A 175 6.07 5.41 -2.70
N HIS A 176 5.40 4.93 -3.75
CA HIS A 176 5.75 5.21 -5.15
C HIS A 176 5.62 6.68 -5.53
N ARG A 177 4.91 7.48 -4.73
CA ARG A 177 4.68 8.92 -4.95
C ARG A 177 5.74 9.79 -4.28
N PHE A 178 6.51 9.23 -3.34
CA PHE A 178 7.46 10.01 -2.57
C PHE A 178 8.76 10.28 -3.33
N PRO A 179 9.28 11.51 -3.29
CA PRO A 179 10.63 11.79 -3.78
C PRO A 179 11.66 11.04 -2.91
N LYS A 180 12.71 10.54 -3.53
CA LYS A 180 13.83 9.98 -2.77
C LYS A 180 14.59 11.08 -2.04
N GLY A 181 15.06 10.78 -0.83
CA GLY A 181 15.80 11.76 -0.06
C GLY A 181 15.78 11.50 1.43
N LYS A 182 15.62 12.57 2.21
CA LYS A 182 15.62 12.52 3.67
C LYS A 182 14.18 12.43 4.18
N ALA A 183 13.92 11.42 5.01
CA ALA A 183 12.63 11.21 5.65
C ALA A 183 12.69 11.49 7.16
N LEU A 184 11.57 11.92 7.74
CA LEU A 184 11.36 12.02 9.18
C LEU A 184 10.24 11.08 9.57
N ASP A 185 10.50 10.17 10.52
CA ASP A 185 9.50 9.32 11.16
C ASP A 185 9.21 9.89 12.56
N VAL A 186 7.99 10.40 12.75
CA VAL A 186 7.57 11.13 13.95
C VAL A 186 6.82 10.19 14.88
N ALA A 187 7.23 10.15 16.16
CA ALA A 187 6.76 9.17 17.14
C ALA A 187 7.00 7.73 16.64
N ALA A 188 8.25 7.47 16.23
CA ALA A 188 8.64 6.28 15.49
C ALA A 188 8.46 4.97 16.27
N GLY A 189 8.44 5.03 17.63
CA GLY A 189 8.39 3.86 18.48
C GLY A 189 9.50 2.86 18.14
N HIS A 190 9.13 1.61 17.90
CA HIS A 190 10.07 0.55 17.48
C HIS A 190 10.51 0.64 16.01
N GLY A 191 10.08 1.68 15.27
CA GLY A 191 10.59 2.06 13.96
C GLY A 191 10.12 1.21 12.78
N ARG A 192 8.93 0.62 12.82
CA ARG A 192 8.40 -0.17 11.68
C ARG A 192 8.41 0.59 10.35
N HIS A 193 8.10 1.89 10.40
CA HIS A 193 8.10 2.76 9.22
C HIS A 193 9.51 3.23 8.87
N SER A 194 10.35 3.53 9.86
CA SER A 194 11.77 3.87 9.66
C SER A 194 12.54 2.74 8.96
N LEU A 195 12.37 1.48 9.42
CA LEU A 195 12.99 0.31 8.81
C LEU A 195 12.51 0.11 7.36
N PHE A 196 11.22 0.29 7.13
CA PHE A 196 10.64 0.20 5.80
C PHE A 196 11.18 1.28 4.85
N LEU A 197 11.18 2.55 5.26
CA LEU A 197 11.71 3.64 4.44
C LEU A 197 13.21 3.46 4.15
N ALA A 198 14.01 3.10 5.15
CA ALA A 198 15.44 2.87 4.96
C ALA A 198 15.73 1.71 4.00
N SER A 199 14.97 0.60 4.08
CA SER A 199 15.10 -0.51 3.13
C SER A 199 14.77 -0.13 1.68
N HIS A 200 14.06 1.00 1.51
CA HIS A 200 13.74 1.58 0.20
C HIS A 200 14.64 2.78 -0.16
N GLY A 201 15.79 2.94 0.51
CA GLY A 201 16.82 3.92 0.16
C GLY A 201 16.54 5.36 0.62
N TYR A 202 15.74 5.54 1.67
CA TYR A 202 15.60 6.84 2.34
C TYR A 202 16.61 6.96 3.48
N ARG A 203 17.13 8.16 3.70
CA ARG A 203 17.85 8.52 4.93
C ARG A 203 16.82 8.96 5.96
N VAL A 204 16.70 8.23 7.07
CA VAL A 204 15.60 8.38 8.03
C VAL A 204 16.10 8.98 9.34
N ASP A 205 15.52 10.11 9.75
CA ASP A 205 15.57 10.57 11.12
C ASP A 205 14.31 10.00 11.83
N ALA A 206 14.52 9.13 12.82
CA ALA A 206 13.46 8.56 13.64
C ALA A 206 13.44 9.28 14.99
N ILE A 207 12.32 9.90 15.35
CA ILE A 207 12.19 10.65 16.60
C ILE A 207 11.10 10.06 17.48
N ASP A 208 11.40 9.88 18.75
CA ASP A 208 10.45 9.43 19.77
C ASP A 208 10.94 9.88 21.14
N ARG A 209 10.06 9.89 22.17
CA ARG A 209 10.43 10.09 23.56
C ARG A 209 10.89 8.81 24.27
N ASP A 210 10.54 7.65 23.71
CA ASP A 210 10.89 6.34 24.27
C ASP A 210 12.28 5.91 23.80
N THR A 211 13.30 6.22 24.62
CA THR A 211 14.70 5.82 24.36
C THR A 211 14.89 4.32 24.22
N LYS A 212 14.07 3.51 24.93
CA LYS A 212 14.15 2.05 24.86
C LYS A 212 13.67 1.56 23.49
N ALA A 213 12.55 2.09 22.99
CA ALA A 213 12.05 1.77 21.68
C ALA A 213 13.04 2.18 20.57
N LEU A 214 13.62 3.38 20.68
CA LEU A 214 14.67 3.84 19.75
C LEU A 214 15.93 2.98 19.79
N GLY A 215 16.31 2.47 20.99
CA GLY A 215 17.41 1.52 21.13
C GLY A 215 17.15 0.22 20.38
N GLN A 216 15.95 -0.35 20.51
CA GLN A 216 15.54 -1.56 19.78
C GLN A 216 15.47 -1.33 18.25
N LEU A 217 15.02 -0.16 17.81
CA LEU A 217 15.08 0.23 16.41
C LEU A 217 16.51 0.21 15.89
N ALA A 218 17.45 0.84 16.62
CA ALA A 218 18.85 0.90 16.22
C ALA A 218 19.50 -0.49 16.17
N GLU A 219 19.16 -1.40 17.08
CA GLU A 219 19.62 -2.80 17.06
C GLU A 219 19.06 -3.55 15.86
N THR A 220 17.75 -3.41 15.58
CA THR A 220 17.09 -4.05 14.44
C THR A 220 17.66 -3.54 13.12
N ALA A 221 17.90 -2.22 13.01
CA ALA A 221 18.51 -1.61 11.83
C ALA A 221 19.91 -2.19 11.57
N ARG A 222 20.74 -2.31 12.62
CA ARG A 222 22.07 -2.93 12.53
C ARG A 222 22.01 -4.38 12.07
N ALA A 223 21.10 -5.18 12.65
CA ALA A 223 20.91 -6.58 12.29
C ALA A 223 20.49 -6.77 10.82
N ARG A 224 19.81 -5.77 10.25
CA ARG A 224 19.37 -5.76 8.84
C ARG A 224 20.33 -5.01 7.89
N ALA A 225 21.50 -4.60 8.37
CA ALA A 225 22.47 -3.80 7.63
C ALA A 225 21.89 -2.48 7.04
N LEU A 226 20.91 -1.89 7.73
CA LEU A 226 20.32 -0.60 7.38
C LEU A 226 21.10 0.52 8.10
N THR A 227 21.97 1.21 7.39
CA THR A 227 22.88 2.24 7.96
C THR A 227 22.30 3.65 7.94
N ASP A 228 21.23 3.87 7.19
CA ASP A 228 20.66 5.19 6.92
C ASP A 228 19.52 5.58 7.89
N ILE A 229 19.58 5.10 9.13
CA ILE A 229 18.63 5.48 10.19
C ILE A 229 19.38 6.17 11.33
N THR A 230 18.95 7.39 11.65
CA THR A 230 19.42 8.15 12.82
C THR A 230 18.27 8.27 13.81
N THR A 231 18.48 7.86 15.05
CA THR A 231 17.50 7.98 16.13
C THR A 231 17.76 9.22 16.97
N ARG A 232 16.71 9.96 17.35
CA ARG A 232 16.81 11.12 18.25
C ARG A 232 15.69 11.05 19.30
N GLU A 233 16.06 11.14 20.58
CA GLU A 233 15.11 11.29 21.65
C GLU A 233 14.56 12.72 21.68
N ILE A 234 13.25 12.87 21.48
CA ILE A 234 12.55 14.16 21.53
C ILE A 234 11.17 13.94 22.15
N ASP A 235 10.87 14.67 23.21
CA ASP A 235 9.52 14.79 23.72
C ASP A 235 8.79 15.90 22.95
N LEU A 236 7.86 15.48 22.09
CA LEU A 236 7.09 16.37 21.20
C LEU A 236 5.91 17.04 21.89
N GLU A 237 5.53 16.58 23.11
CA GLU A 237 4.33 17.04 23.84
C GLU A 237 4.65 18.15 24.87
N GLN A 238 5.61 19.00 24.57
CA GLN A 238 5.95 20.13 25.42
C GLN A 238 4.97 21.29 25.21
N PRO A 239 4.57 21.99 26.28
CA PRO A 239 3.68 23.14 26.17
C PRO A 239 4.32 24.30 25.39
N ALA A 240 3.52 25.01 24.63
CA ALA A 240 3.98 26.19 23.86
C ALA A 240 4.40 27.35 24.80
N PRO A 241 5.42 28.16 24.39
CA PRO A 241 6.14 28.10 23.11
C PRO A 241 7.26 27.03 23.18
N TYR A 242 7.21 26.05 22.28
CA TYR A 242 8.21 25.00 22.19
C TYR A 242 8.58 24.74 20.73
N ASP A 243 9.86 24.73 20.40
CA ASP A 243 10.40 24.30 19.12
C ASP A 243 10.97 22.88 19.26
N PRO A 244 10.37 21.86 18.63
CA PRO A 244 10.89 20.50 18.66
C PRO A 244 12.22 20.31 17.91
N GLY A 245 12.79 21.37 17.35
CA GLY A 245 14.06 21.31 16.65
C GLY A 245 14.04 20.46 15.38
N LEU A 246 12.88 20.40 14.68
CA LEU A 246 12.75 19.67 13.42
C LEU A 246 13.47 20.37 12.27
N GLY A 247 13.77 21.67 12.42
CA GLY A 247 14.40 22.51 11.43
C GLY A 247 13.43 22.98 10.35
N LYS A 248 13.99 23.66 9.34
CA LYS A 248 13.20 24.26 8.27
C LYS A 248 13.61 23.71 6.92
N GLU A 249 12.63 23.24 6.13
CA GLU A 249 12.84 22.74 4.76
C GLU A 249 13.96 21.67 4.66
N ILE A 250 13.95 20.72 5.60
CA ILE A 250 14.96 19.66 5.71
C ILE A 250 14.52 18.36 5.06
N TYR A 251 13.22 18.01 5.20
CA TYR A 251 12.72 16.69 4.84
C TYR A 251 12.01 16.68 3.49
N ASP A 252 12.33 15.65 2.71
CA ASP A 252 11.63 15.33 1.47
C ASP A 252 10.31 14.60 1.75
N VAL A 253 10.28 13.82 2.86
CA VAL A 253 9.11 13.09 3.33
C VAL A 253 9.02 13.19 4.85
N ILE A 254 7.82 13.42 5.39
CA ILE A 254 7.51 13.27 6.81
C ILE A 254 6.39 12.26 6.94
N VAL A 255 6.57 11.28 7.81
CA VAL A 255 5.56 10.27 8.13
C VAL A 255 5.17 10.34 9.60
N VAL A 256 3.85 10.25 9.86
CA VAL A 256 3.28 10.27 11.22
C VAL A 256 2.18 9.23 11.29
N PHE A 257 2.34 8.21 12.13
CA PHE A 257 1.39 7.11 12.23
C PHE A 257 0.96 6.87 13.68
N PHE A 258 -0.36 6.86 13.91
CA PHE A 258 -0.97 6.59 15.21
C PHE A 258 -0.50 7.52 16.34
N TYR A 259 -0.18 8.75 15.98
CA TYR A 259 0.23 9.80 16.87
C TYR A 259 -0.52 11.09 16.54
N LEU A 260 -0.98 11.83 17.54
CA LEU A 260 -1.68 13.10 17.36
C LEU A 260 -1.25 14.10 18.42
N TYR A 261 -0.53 15.13 18.00
CA TYR A 261 -0.28 16.34 18.79
C TYR A 261 -0.51 17.58 17.92
N ARG A 262 -1.63 18.27 18.17
CA ARG A 262 -2.13 19.33 17.30
C ARG A 262 -1.17 20.50 17.15
N SER A 263 -0.48 20.85 18.23
CA SER A 263 0.49 21.96 18.23
C SER A 263 1.75 21.68 17.39
N LEU A 264 1.96 20.44 16.96
CA LEU A 264 3.13 20.05 16.16
C LEU A 264 2.99 20.38 14.66
N PHE A 265 1.76 20.51 14.15
CA PHE A 265 1.52 20.65 12.70
C PHE A 265 2.27 21.81 12.05
N PRO A 266 2.36 23.03 12.65
CA PRO A 266 3.15 24.12 12.07
C PRO A 266 4.62 23.73 11.87
N SER A 267 5.23 23.08 12.85
CA SER A 267 6.64 22.63 12.80
C SER A 267 6.85 21.54 11.75
N LEU A 268 5.89 20.59 11.59
CA LEU A 268 5.93 19.58 10.53
C LEU A 268 5.90 20.23 9.15
N ILE A 269 5.00 21.20 8.92
CA ILE A 269 4.87 21.90 7.65
C ILE A 269 6.11 22.76 7.36
N GLU A 270 6.67 23.38 8.38
CA GLU A 270 7.91 24.17 8.22
C GLU A 270 9.11 23.28 7.87
N ALA A 271 9.21 22.11 8.50
CA ALA A 271 10.30 21.14 8.29
C ALA A 271 10.29 20.50 6.90
N LEU A 272 9.11 20.43 6.23
CA LEU A 272 9.00 19.96 4.85
C LEU A 272 9.67 20.91 3.87
N LYS A 273 10.46 20.38 2.93
CA LYS A 273 10.92 21.11 1.75
C LYS A 273 9.74 21.50 0.85
N PRO A 274 9.86 22.57 0.05
CA PRO A 274 8.97 22.77 -1.09
C PRO A 274 8.92 21.51 -1.97
N GLY A 275 7.74 21.01 -2.31
CA GLY A 275 7.56 19.73 -2.99
C GLY A 275 7.69 18.49 -2.10
N GLY A 276 8.01 18.64 -0.83
CA GLY A 276 8.07 17.53 0.14
C GLY A 276 6.68 17.03 0.54
N PHE A 277 6.60 15.77 0.98
CA PHE A 277 5.37 15.04 1.24
C PHE A 277 5.16 14.80 2.72
N LEU A 278 3.92 14.94 3.18
CA LEU A 278 3.42 14.50 4.47
C LEU A 278 2.49 13.32 4.28
N ALA A 279 2.84 12.16 4.86
CA ALA A 279 1.93 11.03 5.02
C ALA A 279 1.51 10.94 6.49
N TYR A 280 0.24 11.05 6.76
CA TYR A 280 -0.31 11.08 8.11
C TYR A 280 -1.47 10.10 8.24
N GLU A 281 -1.41 9.23 9.25
CA GLU A 281 -2.53 8.34 9.58
C GLU A 281 -2.68 8.27 11.09
N THR A 282 -3.88 8.55 11.59
CA THR A 282 -4.17 8.37 13.01
C THR A 282 -5.67 8.15 13.27
N PHE A 283 -6.00 7.75 14.49
CA PHE A 283 -7.35 7.39 14.90
C PHE A 283 -8.34 8.54 14.77
N THR A 284 -9.55 8.25 14.31
CA THR A 284 -10.70 9.13 14.39
C THR A 284 -11.50 8.87 15.66
N ILE A 285 -12.40 9.77 15.99
CA ILE A 285 -13.29 9.62 17.16
C ILE A 285 -14.15 8.34 17.07
N ASP A 286 -14.45 7.86 15.84
CA ASP A 286 -15.19 6.63 15.64
C ASP A 286 -14.42 5.42 16.16
N ASN A 287 -13.09 5.41 16.06
CA ASN A 287 -12.26 4.34 16.62
C ASN A 287 -12.41 4.26 18.15
N TYR A 288 -12.48 5.42 18.83
CA TYR A 288 -12.73 5.45 20.27
C TYR A 288 -14.12 4.90 20.61
N PHE A 289 -15.15 5.24 19.86
CA PHE A 289 -16.51 4.75 20.10
C PHE A 289 -16.65 3.23 19.86
N HIS A 290 -15.99 2.71 18.83
CA HIS A 290 -16.08 1.28 18.49
C HIS A 290 -15.16 0.39 19.33
N HIS A 291 -13.94 0.86 19.64
CA HIS A 291 -12.89 0.03 20.23
C HIS A 291 -12.39 0.48 21.59
N GLN A 292 -12.87 1.61 22.12
CA GLN A 292 -12.35 2.27 23.34
C GLN A 292 -10.83 2.48 23.27
N HIS A 293 -10.32 2.72 22.06
CA HIS A 293 -8.91 2.92 21.77
C HIS A 293 -8.72 4.13 20.82
N PRO A 294 -7.73 5.00 21.08
CA PRO A 294 -6.87 5.09 22.26
C PRO A 294 -7.68 5.35 23.55
N LYS A 295 -7.11 5.11 24.73
CA LYS A 295 -7.81 5.24 26.02
C LYS A 295 -8.41 6.63 26.27
N ARG A 296 -7.93 7.64 25.58
CA ARG A 296 -8.37 9.03 25.71
C ARG A 296 -8.81 9.54 24.34
N TRP A 297 -10.04 10.03 24.26
CA TRP A 297 -10.65 10.53 23.02
C TRP A 297 -9.92 11.76 22.45
N GLU A 298 -9.19 12.54 23.29
CA GLU A 298 -8.41 13.70 22.86
C GLU A 298 -7.28 13.34 21.90
N PHE A 299 -6.87 12.06 21.88
CA PHE A 299 -5.90 11.52 20.91
C PHE A 299 -6.55 11.06 19.61
N CYS A 300 -7.86 11.32 19.43
CA CYS A 300 -8.57 11.06 18.20
C CYS A 300 -8.87 12.36 17.44
N LEU A 301 -8.95 12.26 16.13
CA LEU A 301 -9.36 13.34 15.25
C LEU A 301 -10.89 13.48 15.27
N ALA A 302 -11.36 14.71 15.30
CA ALA A 302 -12.72 15.03 14.94
C ALA A 302 -12.93 14.94 13.41
N PRO A 303 -14.17 14.81 12.91
CA PRO A 303 -14.42 14.71 11.48
C PRO A 303 -13.76 15.85 10.68
N ASN A 304 -13.03 15.48 9.63
CA ASN A 304 -12.28 16.39 8.74
C ASN A 304 -11.23 17.28 9.47
N GLU A 305 -10.84 16.95 10.69
CA GLU A 305 -9.89 17.76 11.44
C GLU A 305 -8.51 17.76 10.80
N LEU A 306 -8.05 16.61 10.29
CA LEU A 306 -6.74 16.49 9.68
C LEU A 306 -6.59 17.40 8.46
N LEU A 307 -7.64 17.59 7.66
CA LEU A 307 -7.66 18.55 6.55
C LEU A 307 -7.45 20.00 7.03
N ARG A 308 -8.05 20.37 8.18
CA ARG A 308 -7.88 21.71 8.75
C ARG A 308 -6.46 21.92 9.28
N LEU A 309 -5.91 20.91 9.96
CA LEU A 309 -4.56 20.97 10.52
C LEU A 309 -3.47 21.05 9.43
N THR A 310 -3.77 20.56 8.22
CA THR A 310 -2.85 20.57 7.08
C THR A 310 -3.21 21.56 5.98
N SER A 311 -4.03 22.57 6.29
CA SER A 311 -4.56 23.56 5.31
C SER A 311 -3.50 24.33 4.51
N GLY A 312 -2.23 24.33 4.94
CA GLY A 312 -1.10 24.90 4.19
C GLY A 312 -0.49 23.98 3.14
N LEU A 313 -0.98 22.74 3.00
CA LEU A 313 -0.50 21.73 2.07
C LEU A 313 -1.54 21.46 0.97
N GLN A 314 -1.07 20.97 -0.18
CA GLN A 314 -1.96 20.47 -1.22
C GLN A 314 -2.24 18.99 -0.96
N VAL A 315 -3.50 18.65 -0.72
CA VAL A 315 -3.96 17.29 -0.45
C VAL A 315 -4.01 16.49 -1.76
N LEU A 316 -3.39 15.32 -1.77
CA LEU A 316 -3.35 14.39 -2.90
C LEU A 316 -4.18 13.13 -2.67
N HIS A 317 -4.37 12.77 -1.39
CA HIS A 317 -5.23 11.68 -0.95
C HIS A 317 -5.77 12.02 0.43
N TYR A 318 -7.03 11.75 0.64
CA TYR A 318 -7.66 11.78 1.94
C TYR A 318 -8.75 10.71 2.00
N ASP A 319 -8.69 9.90 3.04
CA ASP A 319 -9.72 8.92 3.35
C ASP A 319 -9.93 8.89 4.87
N GLU A 320 -11.20 8.91 5.29
CA GLU A 320 -11.58 8.89 6.70
C GLU A 320 -12.66 7.84 6.90
N GLY A 321 -12.33 6.75 7.58
CA GLY A 321 -13.25 5.64 7.77
C GLY A 321 -12.62 4.41 8.38
N GLY A 322 -13.26 3.27 8.15
CA GLY A 322 -12.78 1.97 8.62
C GLY A 322 -11.77 1.37 7.64
N HIS A 323 -10.54 1.17 8.08
CA HIS A 323 -9.46 0.57 7.31
C HIS A 323 -9.06 -0.78 7.90
N ALA A 324 -8.82 -1.78 7.05
CA ALA A 324 -8.26 -3.04 7.49
C ALA A 324 -6.76 -2.90 7.73
N GLU A 325 -6.31 -3.04 8.97
CA GLU A 325 -4.90 -3.07 9.32
C GLU A 325 -4.45 -4.47 9.73
N GLY A 326 -3.33 -4.91 9.18
CA GLY A 326 -2.68 -6.13 9.59
C GLY A 326 -3.42 -7.41 9.22
N ARG A 327 -3.35 -8.41 10.12
CA ARG A 327 -3.84 -9.78 9.91
C ARG A 327 -5.27 -9.99 10.43
N THR A 328 -5.88 -9.00 11.05
CA THR A 328 -7.23 -9.10 11.61
C THR A 328 -8.28 -8.59 10.61
N SER A 329 -9.47 -9.17 10.65
CA SER A 329 -10.63 -8.70 9.92
C SER A 329 -11.27 -7.44 10.52
N ASP A 330 -10.79 -7.00 11.68
CA ASP A 330 -11.35 -5.88 12.40
C ASP A 330 -10.92 -4.57 11.74
N LEU A 331 -11.88 -3.69 11.52
CA LEU A 331 -11.62 -2.37 10.96
C LEU A 331 -11.08 -1.44 12.05
N THR A 332 -10.02 -0.73 11.73
CA THR A 332 -9.51 0.39 12.53
C THR A 332 -10.00 1.69 11.90
N TYR A 333 -10.66 2.55 12.67
CA TYR A 333 -11.18 3.81 12.14
C TYR A 333 -10.10 4.88 12.22
N THR A 334 -9.56 5.25 11.07
CA THR A 334 -8.47 6.23 10.92
C THR A 334 -8.81 7.29 9.88
N ALA A 335 -8.10 8.41 9.94
CA ALA A 335 -8.00 9.33 8.82
C ALA A 335 -6.59 9.19 8.21
N GLN A 336 -6.56 8.95 6.90
CA GLN A 336 -5.36 8.81 6.09
C GLN A 336 -5.22 10.04 5.19
N LEU A 337 -4.08 10.70 5.24
CA LEU A 337 -3.79 11.88 4.43
C LEU A 337 -2.42 11.77 3.77
N LEU A 338 -2.40 11.99 2.47
CA LEU A 338 -1.19 12.31 1.72
C LEU A 338 -1.30 13.74 1.19
N ALA A 339 -0.38 14.58 1.57
CA ALA A 339 -0.31 15.95 1.09
C ALA A 339 1.13 16.35 0.78
N HIS A 340 1.32 17.36 -0.07
CA HIS A 340 2.64 17.91 -0.32
C HIS A 340 2.67 19.43 -0.09
N LYS A 341 3.84 19.92 0.29
CA LYS A 341 4.10 21.36 0.39
C LYS A 341 4.22 21.94 -1.01
N PRO A 342 3.42 22.95 -1.38
CA PRO A 342 3.53 23.56 -2.70
C PRO A 342 4.95 24.02 -3.01
N MET A 343 5.37 23.90 -4.27
CA MET A 343 6.60 24.51 -4.73
C MET A 343 6.51 26.02 -4.56
N ARG A 344 7.58 26.68 -4.17
CA ARG A 344 7.59 28.15 -4.20
C ARG A 344 7.37 28.57 -5.65
N SER A 345 6.31 29.30 -5.91
CA SER A 345 6.10 29.90 -7.22
C SER A 345 7.30 30.82 -7.49
N GLY A 346 8.22 30.38 -8.35
CA GLY A 346 9.21 31.27 -8.94
C GLY A 346 8.44 32.35 -9.67
N ALA A 347 8.72 33.62 -9.39
CA ALA A 347 8.24 34.68 -10.26
C ALA A 347 8.70 34.33 -11.68
N PRO A 348 7.83 34.44 -12.70
CA PRO A 348 8.29 34.27 -14.08
C PRO A 348 9.36 35.34 -14.31
N ALA A 349 10.55 34.93 -14.76
CA ALA A 349 11.61 35.79 -15.20
C ALA A 349 11.20 36.54 -16.48
#